data_faeb74bc925a4967712969d534faa567
#
_entry.id   faeb74bc925a4967712969d534faa567
#
_cell.length_a   1.000
_cell.length_b   1.000
_cell.length_c   1.000
_cell.angle_alpha   90.00
_cell.angle_beta   90.00
_cell.angle_gamma   90.00
#
_symmetry.space_group_name_H-M   'P 1'
#
loop_
_entity.id
_entity.type
_entity.pdbx_description
1 polymer ?
#
loop_
_entity_poly.entity_id
_entity_poly.type
_entity_poly.pdbx_seq_one_letter_code
_entity_poly.pdbx_strand_id
1 'polypeptide(L)'
;MKKRLLAASLAAALAVTILPACSSKDDKTQAPVSSEQSGETTDTTKPEKEETLPESTKVILNEVAHSIFYAPMYVAIEEGYFEEEGIDLELVTGFGADKTMTAVISGSADIGFMGSEASIYTYNEGANDYVVNFAQLTQRAGNFLVAREEMPDFTWNDIKGKNVLGGRKGGMPEMVFEYILKQNGIDPANDVAIDQSIDFGSTAAAFAENQGDFTVEFEPGATNLEKEGKGYVVASLGTDSGYV
;
A
#
# COMPACT_ATOMS: atom_id res chain seq x y z
N MET A 1 -13.02 -51.59 -18.36
CA MET A 1 -13.81 -51.29 -19.57
C MET A 1 -13.58 -49.84 -19.95
N LYS A 2 -13.17 -49.68 -21.18
CA LYS A 2 -12.87 -48.43 -21.88
C LYS A 2 -14.10 -47.54 -22.00
N LYS A 3 -13.96 -46.21 -21.89
CA LYS A 3 -14.53 -45.29 -22.87
C LYS A 3 -13.78 -43.94 -22.84
N ARG A 4 -13.14 -43.69 -23.94
CA ARG A 4 -12.58 -42.44 -24.46
C ARG A 4 -13.72 -41.60 -25.03
N LEU A 5 -13.40 -40.31 -25.28
CA LEU A 5 -13.98 -39.36 -26.27
C LEU A 5 -14.30 -38.02 -25.56
N LEU A 6 -14.04 -36.83 -26.06
CA LEU A 6 -13.50 -36.31 -27.32
C LEU A 6 -13.08 -34.84 -27.03
N ALA A 7 -12.01 -34.43 -27.59
CA ALA A 7 -11.61 -33.05 -27.73
C ALA A 7 -12.49 -32.32 -28.76
N ALA A 8 -12.82 -31.05 -28.50
CA ALA A 8 -13.29 -30.13 -29.54
C ALA A 8 -12.57 -28.79 -29.37
N SER A 9 -11.62 -28.57 -30.23
CA SER A 9 -10.94 -27.32 -30.51
C SER A 9 -11.88 -26.35 -31.25
N LEU A 10 -12.01 -25.13 -30.75
CA LEU A 10 -12.61 -24.03 -31.51
C LEU A 10 -11.58 -22.90 -31.61
N ALA A 11 -10.97 -22.78 -32.77
CA ALA A 11 -10.14 -21.67 -33.18
C ALA A 11 -11.06 -20.59 -33.73
N ALA A 12 -11.03 -19.39 -33.17
CA ALA A 12 -11.65 -18.20 -33.74
C ALA A 12 -10.56 -17.23 -34.18
N ALA A 13 -10.50 -17.00 -35.49
CA ALA A 13 -9.59 -16.08 -36.14
C ALA A 13 -10.04 -14.62 -35.92
N LEU A 14 -9.13 -13.78 -35.41
CA LEU A 14 -9.32 -12.31 -35.42
C LEU A 14 -8.73 -11.73 -36.71
N ALA A 15 -9.58 -11.12 -37.48
CA ALA A 15 -9.19 -10.33 -38.66
C ALA A 15 -8.75 -8.92 -38.24
N VAL A 16 -7.53 -8.57 -38.60
CA VAL A 16 -6.94 -7.24 -38.48
C VAL A 16 -7.39 -6.41 -39.68
N THR A 17 -8.09 -5.30 -39.46
CA THR A 17 -8.36 -4.29 -40.48
C THR A 17 -7.42 -3.10 -40.27
N ILE A 18 -6.51 -2.93 -41.22
CA ILE A 18 -5.65 -1.75 -41.37
C ILE A 18 -6.36 -0.77 -42.30
N LEU A 19 -6.52 0.47 -41.88
CA LEU A 19 -6.90 1.57 -42.74
C LEU A 19 -5.78 2.62 -42.80
N PRO A 20 -5.42 3.10 -43.99
CA PRO A 20 -4.29 4.01 -44.18
C PRO A 20 -4.68 5.48 -44.02
N ALA A 21 -3.73 6.25 -43.50
CA ALA A 21 -3.76 7.70 -43.46
C ALA A 21 -3.54 8.27 -44.87
N CYS A 22 -4.32 9.28 -45.27
CA CYS A 22 -4.00 10.15 -46.39
C CYS A 22 -3.63 11.54 -45.90
N SER A 23 -2.45 11.92 -46.34
CA SER A 23 -1.84 13.24 -46.38
C SER A 23 -2.53 14.15 -47.38
N SER A 24 -2.65 15.43 -47.11
CA SER A 24 -2.59 16.45 -48.15
C SER A 24 -1.94 17.74 -47.60
N LYS A 25 -1.01 18.16 -48.41
CA LYS A 25 -0.18 19.38 -48.36
C LYS A 25 -0.93 20.55 -48.99
N ASP A 26 -0.28 21.70 -48.79
CA ASP A 26 -0.25 22.96 -49.53
C ASP A 26 -1.32 24.00 -49.12
N ASP A 27 -1.05 25.28 -48.95
CA ASP A 27 -0.19 26.17 -49.72
C ASP A 27 0.04 27.52 -48.98
N LYS A 28 1.08 28.20 -49.41
CA LYS A 28 1.63 29.49 -49.02
C LYS A 28 0.67 30.67 -49.27
N THR A 29 0.87 31.77 -48.51
CA THR A 29 1.07 33.11 -49.12
C THR A 29 1.46 34.17 -48.05
N GLN A 30 2.64 34.67 -48.18
CA GLN A 30 3.27 36.00 -48.16
C GLN A 30 2.66 37.14 -47.34
N ALA A 31 3.59 37.79 -46.65
CA ALA A 31 3.58 39.13 -46.04
C ALA A 31 3.41 40.27 -47.08
N PRO A 32 3.26 41.59 -46.72
CA PRO A 32 4.42 42.36 -46.28
C PRO A 32 4.18 43.50 -45.26
N VAL A 33 5.28 43.81 -44.50
CA VAL A 33 5.97 45.07 -44.19
C VAL A 33 5.18 46.35 -43.83
N SER A 34 5.50 46.99 -42.69
CA SER A 34 6.07 48.34 -42.51
C SER A 34 6.22 48.68 -41.01
N SER A 35 7.46 48.86 -40.49
CA SER A 35 8.18 50.05 -40.02
C SER A 35 7.39 50.97 -39.08
N GLU A 36 7.90 51.35 -37.93
CA GLU A 36 9.02 52.14 -37.43
C GLU A 36 8.87 52.28 -35.90
N GLN A 37 9.90 52.06 -35.15
CA GLN A 37 10.91 52.95 -34.58
C GLN A 37 10.65 53.37 -33.11
N SER A 38 11.68 53.10 -32.30
CA SER A 38 12.24 53.86 -31.20
C SER A 38 11.62 53.79 -29.79
N GLY A 39 12.41 53.22 -28.87
CA GLY A 39 12.25 53.36 -27.43
C GLY A 39 13.26 52.48 -26.70
N GLU A 40 14.48 52.98 -26.60
CA GLU A 40 15.59 52.45 -25.81
C GLU A 40 15.21 52.52 -24.33
N THR A 41 15.04 51.38 -23.67
CA THR A 41 15.10 51.24 -22.21
C THR A 41 15.93 50.00 -21.92
N THR A 42 17.15 50.29 -21.47
CA THR A 42 18.08 49.30 -20.90
C THR A 42 17.46 48.73 -19.65
N ASP A 43 16.84 47.56 -19.75
CA ASP A 43 16.51 46.75 -18.61
C ASP A 43 17.62 45.70 -18.46
N THR A 44 18.40 45.88 -17.39
CA THR A 44 19.47 44.98 -17.01
C THR A 44 18.83 43.74 -16.38
N THR A 45 18.34 42.83 -17.19
CA THR A 45 17.92 41.51 -16.73
C THR A 45 19.16 40.73 -16.33
N LYS A 46 19.38 40.68 -15.02
CA LYS A 46 20.30 39.73 -14.39
C LYS A 46 19.94 38.33 -14.91
N PRO A 47 20.89 37.55 -15.42
CA PRO A 47 20.59 36.20 -15.82
C PRO A 47 20.09 35.44 -14.58
N GLU A 48 18.85 35.06 -14.60
CA GLU A 48 18.28 34.06 -13.69
C GLU A 48 19.10 32.81 -13.90
N LYS A 49 19.81 32.41 -12.88
CA LYS A 49 20.61 31.20 -12.87
C LYS A 49 19.56 30.06 -12.97
N GLU A 50 19.47 29.44 -14.11
CA GLU A 50 18.73 28.22 -14.32
C GLU A 50 19.31 27.20 -13.31
N GLU A 51 18.66 27.02 -12.18
CA GLU A 51 18.97 25.94 -11.24
C GLU A 51 18.65 24.66 -12.00
N THR A 52 19.68 24.04 -12.55
CA THR A 52 19.59 22.68 -13.03
C THR A 52 19.26 21.82 -11.81
N LEU A 53 18.03 21.28 -11.77
CA LEU A 53 17.65 20.27 -10.79
C LEU A 53 18.74 19.17 -10.79
N PRO A 54 19.13 18.67 -9.63
CA PRO A 54 20.08 17.56 -9.57
C PRO A 54 19.54 16.39 -10.40
N GLU A 55 20.43 15.62 -11.01
CA GLU A 55 20.08 14.41 -11.76
C GLU A 55 19.29 13.50 -10.81
N SER A 56 18.00 13.25 -11.11
CA SER A 56 17.12 12.52 -10.20
C SER A 56 17.53 11.05 -10.12
N THR A 57 17.52 10.50 -8.90
CA THR A 57 17.75 9.07 -8.67
C THR A 57 16.42 8.37 -8.53
N LYS A 58 16.15 7.39 -9.39
CA LYS A 58 14.94 6.57 -9.26
C LYS A 58 15.04 5.68 -8.03
N VAL A 59 14.00 5.70 -7.19
CA VAL A 59 13.87 4.88 -5.98
C VAL A 59 12.50 4.20 -5.98
N ILE A 60 12.48 2.88 -5.84
CA ILE A 60 11.25 2.09 -5.70
C ILE A 60 11.02 1.81 -4.22
N LEU A 61 9.96 2.37 -3.66
CA LEU A 61 9.51 2.13 -2.30
C LEU A 61 8.31 1.17 -2.31
N ASN A 62 8.42 0.04 -1.61
CA ASN A 62 7.32 -0.91 -1.47
C ASN A 62 6.70 -0.77 -0.08
N GLU A 63 5.40 -0.44 -0.01
CA GLU A 63 4.63 -0.32 1.23
C GLU A 63 3.78 -1.56 1.50
N VAL A 64 3.53 -1.88 2.77
CA VAL A 64 2.73 -3.05 3.18
C VAL A 64 1.26 -2.92 2.81
N ALA A 65 0.70 -1.73 2.92
CA ALA A 65 -0.69 -1.42 2.64
C ALA A 65 -0.84 0.05 2.25
N HIS A 66 -1.79 0.36 1.38
CA HIS A 66 -2.13 1.75 1.10
C HIS A 66 -3.15 2.23 2.14
N SER A 67 -2.70 3.05 3.10
CA SER A 67 -3.51 3.45 4.25
C SER A 67 -3.19 4.86 4.71
N ILE A 68 -4.22 5.58 5.16
CA ILE A 68 -4.07 6.92 5.78
C ILE A 68 -3.13 6.90 6.99
N PHE A 69 -2.85 5.74 7.55
CA PHE A 69 -1.83 5.54 8.58
C PHE A 69 -0.43 6.01 8.13
N TYR A 70 -0.18 6.03 6.82
CA TYR A 70 1.05 6.48 6.20
C TYR A 70 0.94 7.90 5.58
N ALA A 71 -0.08 8.67 5.96
CA ALA A 71 -0.37 9.98 5.39
C ALA A 71 0.83 10.93 5.33
N PRO A 72 1.76 11.01 6.30
CA PRO A 72 2.94 11.86 6.18
C PRO A 72 3.82 11.54 4.97
N MET A 73 3.94 10.27 4.61
CA MET A 73 4.68 9.84 3.41
C MET A 73 3.95 10.28 2.13
N TYR A 74 2.63 10.11 2.08
CA TYR A 74 1.85 10.53 0.91
C TYR A 74 1.86 12.03 0.72
N VAL A 75 1.80 12.81 1.81
CA VAL A 75 1.96 14.27 1.76
C VAL A 75 3.33 14.63 1.20
N ALA A 76 4.40 13.95 1.61
CA ALA A 76 5.74 14.22 1.09
C ALA A 76 5.84 13.92 -0.42
N ILE A 77 5.12 12.91 -0.92
CA ILE A 77 5.03 12.60 -2.36
C ILE A 77 4.26 13.70 -3.09
N GLU A 78 3.04 14.03 -2.63
CA GLU A 78 2.15 14.97 -3.30
C GLU A 78 2.68 16.41 -3.30
N GLU A 79 3.42 16.81 -2.25
CA GLU A 79 4.03 18.13 -2.15
C GLU A 79 5.41 18.23 -2.86
N GLY A 80 5.88 17.13 -3.46
CA GLY A 80 7.11 17.13 -4.25
C GLY A 80 8.41 17.12 -3.42
N TYR A 81 8.37 16.76 -2.14
CA TYR A 81 9.57 16.81 -1.27
C TYR A 81 10.63 15.80 -1.67
N PHE A 82 10.24 14.69 -2.32
CA PHE A 82 11.20 13.73 -2.85
C PHE A 82 11.92 14.26 -4.08
N GLU A 83 11.19 14.94 -4.96
CA GLU A 83 11.74 15.58 -6.16
C GLU A 83 12.68 16.71 -5.80
N GLU A 84 12.37 17.51 -4.75
CA GLU A 84 13.25 18.56 -4.22
C GLU A 84 14.61 18.01 -3.76
N GLU A 85 14.63 16.78 -3.24
CA GLU A 85 15.83 16.05 -2.83
C GLU A 85 16.49 15.24 -3.99
N GLY A 86 15.98 15.39 -5.21
CA GLY A 86 16.50 14.70 -6.38
C GLY A 86 16.12 13.21 -6.43
N ILE A 87 15.00 12.82 -5.83
CA ILE A 87 14.48 11.46 -5.80
C ILE A 87 13.24 11.36 -6.70
N ASP A 88 13.31 10.50 -7.72
CA ASP A 88 12.15 10.09 -8.52
C ASP A 88 11.55 8.83 -7.85
N LEU A 89 10.55 9.04 -6.98
CA LEU A 89 9.99 7.98 -6.16
C LEU A 89 8.86 7.24 -6.87
N GLU A 90 9.00 5.93 -7.02
CA GLU A 90 7.93 5.01 -7.40
C GLU A 90 7.39 4.29 -6.17
N LEU A 91 6.12 4.51 -5.84
CA LEU A 91 5.43 3.83 -4.74
C LEU A 91 4.70 2.59 -5.24
N VAL A 92 4.96 1.43 -4.62
CA VAL A 92 4.33 0.14 -4.94
C VAL A 92 3.72 -0.46 -3.68
N THR A 93 2.49 -0.94 -3.74
CA THR A 93 1.83 -1.60 -2.61
C THR A 93 2.00 -3.12 -2.69
N GLY A 94 2.61 -3.73 -1.67
CA GLY A 94 2.88 -5.17 -1.59
C GLY A 94 1.74 -6.00 -0.99
N PHE A 95 0.84 -5.39 -0.22
CA PHE A 95 -0.26 -6.05 0.49
C PHE A 95 0.17 -7.12 1.50
N GLY A 96 1.30 -6.90 2.15
CA GLY A 96 1.81 -7.76 3.22
C GLY A 96 3.30 -7.57 3.47
N ALA A 97 3.75 -7.66 4.74
CA ALA A 97 5.14 -7.48 5.11
C ALA A 97 6.05 -8.56 4.47
N ASP A 98 5.55 -9.77 4.31
CA ASP A 98 6.22 -10.87 3.62
C ASP A 98 6.51 -10.55 2.14
N LYS A 99 5.57 -9.92 1.47
CA LYS A 99 5.72 -9.50 0.05
C LYS A 99 6.65 -8.30 -0.09
N THR A 100 6.50 -7.31 0.80
CA THR A 100 7.39 -6.13 0.85
C THR A 100 8.84 -6.55 1.13
N MET A 101 9.06 -7.44 2.10
CA MET A 101 10.39 -7.98 2.38
C MET A 101 10.95 -8.73 1.17
N THR A 102 10.14 -9.56 0.53
CA THR A 102 10.56 -10.27 -0.69
C THR A 102 10.95 -9.31 -1.81
N ALA A 103 10.20 -8.21 -2.00
CA ALA A 103 10.51 -7.21 -3.01
C ALA A 103 11.89 -6.56 -2.77
N VAL A 104 12.21 -6.23 -1.50
CA VAL A 104 13.53 -5.64 -1.16
C VAL A 104 14.65 -6.66 -1.35
N ILE A 105 14.51 -7.88 -0.81
CA ILE A 105 15.57 -8.89 -0.91
C ILE A 105 15.83 -9.32 -2.38
N SER A 106 14.78 -9.36 -3.20
CA SER A 106 14.91 -9.69 -4.62
C SER A 106 15.46 -8.55 -5.48
N GLY A 107 15.60 -7.34 -4.92
CA GLY A 107 15.97 -6.14 -5.66
C GLY A 107 14.85 -5.57 -6.55
N SER A 108 13.61 -5.98 -6.33
CA SER A 108 12.43 -5.41 -7.00
C SER A 108 11.97 -4.10 -6.35
N ALA A 109 12.46 -3.79 -5.16
CA ALA A 109 12.30 -2.51 -4.48
C ALA A 109 13.60 -2.15 -3.76
N ASP A 110 13.90 -0.86 -3.70
CA ASP A 110 15.08 -0.33 -3.01
C ASP A 110 14.82 -0.15 -1.52
N ILE A 111 13.58 0.21 -1.16
CA ILE A 111 13.15 0.47 0.21
C ILE A 111 11.85 -0.29 0.49
N GLY A 112 11.77 -0.92 1.67
CA GLY A 112 10.55 -1.52 2.20
C GLY A 112 9.99 -0.68 3.35
N PHE A 113 8.74 -0.25 3.25
CA PHE A 113 8.02 0.37 4.34
C PHE A 113 7.11 -0.67 5.01
N MET A 114 7.62 -1.25 6.09
CA MET A 114 7.01 -2.38 6.80
C MET A 114 7.42 -2.35 8.27
N GLY A 115 6.82 -3.21 9.07
CA GLY A 115 7.22 -3.39 10.46
C GLY A 115 8.64 -3.98 10.57
N SER A 116 9.37 -3.57 11.60
CA SER A 116 10.76 -4.00 11.84
C SER A 116 10.89 -5.51 12.14
N GLU A 117 9.79 -6.16 12.55
CA GLU A 117 9.73 -7.61 12.77
C GLU A 117 10.12 -8.42 11.54
N ALA A 118 9.77 -7.94 10.34
CA ALA A 118 10.09 -8.61 9.09
C ALA A 118 11.61 -8.77 8.90
N SER A 119 12.40 -7.77 9.30
CA SER A 119 13.87 -7.85 9.28
C SER A 119 14.43 -8.86 10.30
N ILE A 120 13.80 -8.95 11.48
CA ILE A 120 14.17 -9.90 12.52
C ILE A 120 13.88 -11.33 12.06
N TYR A 121 12.73 -11.59 11.47
CA TYR A 121 12.39 -12.92 10.94
C TYR A 121 13.37 -13.36 9.87
N THR A 122 13.63 -12.50 8.88
CA THR A 122 14.55 -12.81 7.79
C THR A 122 15.96 -13.10 8.29
N TYR A 123 16.45 -12.34 9.27
CA TYR A 123 17.72 -12.59 9.92
C TYR A 123 17.74 -13.94 10.64
N ASN A 124 16.69 -14.26 11.40
CA ASN A 124 16.59 -15.50 12.17
C ASN A 124 16.41 -16.75 11.30
N GLU A 125 15.86 -16.60 10.10
CA GLU A 125 15.76 -17.68 9.11
C GLU A 125 17.11 -18.00 8.46
N GLY A 126 18.15 -17.25 8.79
CA GLY A 126 19.52 -17.49 8.32
C GLY A 126 19.76 -17.03 6.89
N ALA A 127 19.04 -16.03 6.42
CA ALA A 127 19.29 -15.41 5.13
C ALA A 127 20.73 -14.88 5.07
N ASN A 128 21.41 -15.13 3.93
CA ASN A 128 22.76 -14.61 3.69
C ASN A 128 22.75 -13.09 3.43
N ASP A 129 21.60 -12.56 3.04
CA ASP A 129 21.34 -11.15 2.84
C ASP A 129 20.13 -10.74 3.66
N TYR A 130 20.18 -9.59 4.30
CA TYR A 130 19.16 -9.08 5.19
C TYR A 130 19.07 -7.56 5.10
N VAL A 131 17.89 -7.04 5.36
CA VAL A 131 17.63 -5.59 5.33
C VAL A 131 18.08 -4.92 6.63
N VAL A 132 18.39 -3.63 6.55
CA VAL A 132 18.75 -2.78 7.68
C VAL A 132 17.65 -1.74 7.87
N ASN A 133 17.12 -1.64 9.09
CA ASN A 133 16.19 -0.58 9.45
C ASN A 133 16.94 0.74 9.62
N PHE A 134 16.54 1.80 8.93
CA PHE A 134 17.22 3.10 8.97
C PHE A 134 16.32 4.25 9.42
N ALA A 135 14.99 4.07 9.42
CA ALA A 135 14.04 5.09 9.85
C ALA A 135 12.80 4.46 10.49
N GLN A 136 12.20 5.16 11.44
CA GLN A 136 10.93 4.81 12.05
C GLN A 136 9.94 5.95 11.82
N LEU A 137 8.84 5.67 11.09
CA LEU A 137 7.82 6.65 10.73
C LEU A 137 6.60 6.60 11.65
N THR A 138 6.36 5.47 12.30
CA THR A 138 5.21 5.24 13.17
C THR A 138 5.65 4.74 14.55
N GLN A 139 4.91 5.08 15.60
CA GLN A 139 5.26 4.72 16.99
C GLN A 139 4.26 3.77 17.64
N ARG A 140 3.08 3.59 17.02
CA ARG A 140 2.02 2.74 17.55
C ARG A 140 1.36 1.99 16.39
N ALA A 141 0.75 0.84 16.70
CA ALA A 141 -0.06 0.13 15.73
C ALA A 141 -1.24 1.00 15.25
N GLY A 142 -1.44 1.06 13.94
CA GLY A 142 -2.51 1.84 13.30
C GLY A 142 -3.79 1.04 13.06
N ASN A 143 -3.95 -0.10 13.74
CA ASN A 143 -5.05 -1.02 13.50
C ASN A 143 -6.13 -0.92 14.58
N PHE A 144 -7.33 -1.30 14.16
CA PHE A 144 -8.50 -1.38 15.00
C PHE A 144 -9.11 -2.78 14.95
N LEU A 145 -9.69 -3.22 16.05
CA LEU A 145 -10.52 -4.41 16.08
C LEU A 145 -11.97 -3.99 15.77
N VAL A 146 -12.54 -4.61 14.76
CA VAL A 146 -13.92 -4.38 14.33
C VAL A 146 -14.74 -5.63 14.60
N ALA A 147 -15.86 -5.49 15.31
CA ALA A 147 -16.83 -6.54 15.60
C ALA A 147 -18.04 -6.44 14.65
N ARG A 148 -18.82 -7.53 14.51
CA ARG A 148 -20.06 -7.53 13.72
C ARG A 148 -21.20 -6.77 14.39
N GLU A 149 -21.20 -6.78 15.71
CA GLU A 149 -22.25 -6.17 16.54
C GLU A 149 -21.66 -5.10 17.43
N GLU A 150 -22.48 -4.14 17.81
CA GLU A 150 -22.10 -3.12 18.76
C GLU A 150 -21.81 -3.74 20.14
N MET A 151 -20.63 -3.46 20.69
CA MET A 151 -20.16 -4.02 21.97
C MET A 151 -19.65 -2.88 22.86
N PRO A 152 -20.55 -2.07 23.49
CA PRO A 152 -20.13 -0.91 24.28
C PRO A 152 -19.29 -1.28 25.51
N ASP A 153 -19.45 -2.49 26.02
CA ASP A 153 -18.69 -3.03 27.17
C ASP A 153 -17.66 -4.07 26.75
N PHE A 154 -17.12 -3.96 25.51
CA PHE A 154 -16.15 -4.91 24.98
C PHE A 154 -14.96 -5.12 25.92
N THR A 155 -14.63 -6.36 26.12
CA THR A 155 -13.39 -6.81 26.79
C THR A 155 -12.67 -7.81 25.89
N TRP A 156 -11.35 -7.91 26.03
CA TRP A 156 -10.58 -8.87 25.24
C TRP A 156 -11.00 -10.34 25.49
N ASN A 157 -11.67 -10.64 26.61
CA ASN A 157 -12.23 -11.98 26.85
C ASN A 157 -13.38 -12.34 25.91
N ASP A 158 -14.08 -11.38 25.32
CA ASP A 158 -15.19 -11.62 24.40
C ASP A 158 -14.75 -12.22 23.08
N ILE A 159 -13.44 -12.20 22.78
CA ILE A 159 -12.87 -12.78 21.56
C ILE A 159 -12.61 -14.29 21.67
N LYS A 160 -12.68 -14.87 22.89
CA LYS A 160 -12.46 -16.31 23.08
C LYS A 160 -13.48 -17.15 22.34
N GLY A 161 -13.00 -18.16 21.63
CA GLY A 161 -13.80 -19.04 20.81
C GLY A 161 -14.32 -18.42 19.51
N LYS A 162 -13.86 -17.22 19.17
CA LYS A 162 -14.26 -16.46 17.97
C LYS A 162 -13.28 -16.67 16.82
N ASN A 163 -13.78 -16.40 15.61
CA ASN A 163 -13.00 -16.39 14.39
C ASN A 163 -12.63 -14.94 14.03
N VAL A 164 -11.35 -14.64 13.91
CA VAL A 164 -10.82 -13.28 13.67
C VAL A 164 -10.03 -13.27 12.37
N LEU A 165 -10.35 -12.35 11.48
CA LEU A 165 -9.49 -12.01 10.36
C LEU A 165 -8.33 -11.17 10.91
N GLY A 166 -7.23 -11.83 11.31
CA GLY A 166 -6.21 -11.27 12.17
C GLY A 166 -5.06 -10.56 11.45
N GLY A 167 -5.14 -10.42 10.13
CA GLY A 167 -4.04 -9.95 9.30
C GLY A 167 -3.11 -11.09 8.87
N ARG A 168 -2.06 -10.73 8.13
CA ARG A 168 -1.14 -11.75 7.60
C ARG A 168 -0.15 -12.23 8.64
N LYS A 169 0.16 -13.53 8.59
CA LYS A 169 1.13 -14.18 9.47
C LYS A 169 2.47 -13.46 9.43
N GLY A 170 2.96 -13.12 10.62
CA GLY A 170 4.25 -12.46 10.80
C GLY A 170 4.27 -10.99 10.43
N GLY A 171 3.12 -10.37 10.16
CA GLY A 171 3.00 -8.92 10.02
C GLY A 171 2.75 -8.24 11.37
N MET A 172 3.12 -6.96 11.48
CA MET A 172 2.95 -6.18 12.71
C MET A 172 1.50 -6.21 13.25
N PRO A 173 0.44 -6.07 12.43
CA PRO A 173 -0.93 -6.13 12.94
C PRO A 173 -1.25 -7.42 13.68
N GLU A 174 -0.87 -8.56 13.10
CA GLU A 174 -1.12 -9.87 13.69
C GLU A 174 -0.29 -10.07 14.99
N MET A 175 0.98 -9.69 14.95
CA MET A 175 1.85 -9.80 16.12
C MET A 175 1.36 -8.95 17.30
N VAL A 176 0.93 -7.72 17.05
CA VAL A 176 0.37 -6.83 18.06
C VAL A 176 -0.92 -7.38 18.61
N PHE A 177 -1.79 -7.88 17.74
CA PHE A 177 -3.02 -8.55 18.14
C PHE A 177 -2.74 -9.73 19.08
N GLU A 178 -1.87 -10.66 18.68
CA GLU A 178 -1.45 -11.77 19.55
C GLU A 178 -0.80 -11.31 20.86
N TYR A 179 0.01 -10.24 20.81
CA TYR A 179 0.60 -9.67 22.03
C TYR A 179 -0.48 -9.20 23.00
N ILE A 180 -1.50 -8.48 22.53
CA ILE A 180 -2.62 -8.01 23.35
C ILE A 180 -3.40 -9.20 23.93
N LEU A 181 -3.66 -10.24 23.15
CA LEU A 181 -4.31 -11.47 23.63
C LEU A 181 -3.52 -12.08 24.80
N LYS A 182 -2.21 -12.25 24.61
CA LYS A 182 -1.30 -12.80 25.66
C LYS A 182 -1.29 -11.92 26.93
N GLN A 183 -1.28 -10.58 26.79
CA GLN A 183 -1.35 -9.67 27.93
C GLN A 183 -2.69 -9.80 28.71
N ASN A 184 -3.75 -10.22 28.06
CA ASN A 184 -5.05 -10.46 28.65
C ASN A 184 -5.27 -11.94 29.09
N GLY A 185 -4.21 -12.77 29.08
CA GLY A 185 -4.28 -14.17 29.49
C GLY A 185 -5.06 -15.06 28.51
N ILE A 186 -5.05 -14.69 27.23
CA ILE A 186 -5.69 -15.42 26.15
C ILE A 186 -4.58 -16.07 25.31
N ASP A 187 -4.70 -17.39 25.07
CA ASP A 187 -3.77 -18.11 24.20
C ASP A 187 -4.19 -17.96 22.73
N PRO A 188 -3.42 -17.24 21.90
CA PRO A 188 -3.78 -17.03 20.51
C PRO A 188 -3.93 -18.31 19.69
N ALA A 189 -3.21 -19.38 20.10
CA ALA A 189 -3.20 -20.65 19.38
C ALA A 189 -4.39 -21.57 19.74
N ASN A 190 -4.93 -21.42 20.95
CA ASN A 190 -5.95 -22.36 21.47
C ASN A 190 -7.28 -21.69 21.77
N ASP A 191 -7.29 -20.40 22.13
CA ASP A 191 -8.49 -19.69 22.56
C ASP A 191 -9.20 -18.92 21.44
N VAL A 192 -8.51 -18.65 20.30
CA VAL A 192 -9.02 -17.83 19.19
C VAL A 192 -8.68 -18.50 17.87
N ALA A 193 -9.61 -18.51 16.93
CA ALA A 193 -9.32 -18.92 15.55
C ALA A 193 -8.87 -17.69 14.73
N ILE A 194 -7.56 -17.54 14.50
CA ILE A 194 -7.01 -16.41 13.77
C ILE A 194 -6.76 -16.82 12.31
N ASP A 195 -7.54 -16.25 11.37
CA ASP A 195 -7.30 -16.40 9.95
C ASP A 195 -6.25 -15.38 9.48
N GLN A 196 -5.12 -15.88 9.01
CA GLN A 196 -3.96 -15.11 8.58
C GLN A 196 -3.74 -15.21 7.05
N SER A 197 -4.70 -15.76 6.32
CA SER A 197 -4.56 -16.08 4.90
C SER A 197 -4.97 -14.95 3.95
N ILE A 198 -5.74 -13.97 4.46
CA ILE A 198 -6.33 -12.90 3.67
C ILE A 198 -5.38 -11.69 3.60
N ASP A 199 -5.14 -11.18 2.40
CA ASP A 199 -4.33 -9.97 2.20
C ASP A 199 -5.03 -8.72 2.75
N PHE A 200 -4.27 -7.74 3.28
CA PHE A 200 -4.81 -6.51 3.88
C PHE A 200 -5.76 -5.71 2.98
N GLY A 201 -5.55 -5.73 1.68
CA GLY A 201 -6.47 -5.07 0.74
C GLY A 201 -7.84 -5.75 0.60
N SER A 202 -8.04 -6.92 1.23
CA SER A 202 -9.24 -7.75 1.07
C SER A 202 -9.93 -8.08 2.38
N THR A 203 -9.33 -7.81 3.55
CA THR A 203 -9.88 -8.19 4.87
C THR A 203 -11.23 -7.52 5.15
N ALA A 204 -11.35 -6.20 4.92
CA ALA A 204 -12.60 -5.49 5.11
C ALA A 204 -13.72 -6.02 4.21
N ALA A 205 -13.42 -6.33 2.94
CA ALA A 205 -14.40 -6.91 2.02
C ALA A 205 -14.81 -8.33 2.46
N ALA A 206 -13.87 -9.17 2.87
CA ALA A 206 -14.16 -10.51 3.38
C ALA A 206 -15.02 -10.43 4.64
N PHE A 207 -14.73 -9.50 5.54
CA PHE A 207 -15.56 -9.26 6.71
C PHE A 207 -16.96 -8.78 6.33
N ALA A 208 -17.10 -7.82 5.41
CA ALA A 208 -18.40 -7.36 4.92
C ALA A 208 -19.25 -8.49 4.31
N GLU A 209 -18.60 -9.52 3.72
CA GLU A 209 -19.21 -10.74 3.18
C GLU A 209 -19.43 -11.83 4.25
N ASN A 210 -19.45 -11.47 5.52
CA ASN A 210 -19.70 -12.35 6.67
C ASN A 210 -18.61 -13.41 6.96
N GLN A 211 -17.36 -13.17 6.59
CA GLN A 211 -16.24 -13.98 7.07
C GLN A 211 -15.75 -13.44 8.42
N GLY A 212 -15.46 -14.33 9.36
CA GLY A 212 -15.01 -13.99 10.72
C GLY A 212 -16.06 -13.33 11.62
N ASP A 213 -15.87 -13.36 12.90
CA ASP A 213 -16.67 -12.64 13.91
C ASP A 213 -16.10 -11.25 14.16
N PHE A 214 -14.77 -11.13 14.04
CA PHE A 214 -13.99 -9.89 14.15
C PHE A 214 -13.02 -9.78 12.99
N THR A 215 -12.56 -8.55 12.75
CA THR A 215 -11.46 -8.29 11.82
C THR A 215 -10.51 -7.22 12.37
N VAL A 216 -9.22 -7.36 12.06
CA VAL A 216 -8.19 -6.35 12.35
C VAL A 216 -7.99 -5.50 11.12
N GLU A 217 -8.38 -4.22 11.20
CA GLU A 217 -8.41 -3.32 10.06
C GLU A 217 -7.54 -2.09 10.26
N PHE A 218 -7.00 -1.58 9.16
CA PHE A 218 -6.47 -0.22 9.06
C PHE A 218 -7.58 0.77 8.71
N GLU A 219 -7.33 2.05 8.95
CA GLU A 219 -8.12 3.10 8.31
C GLU A 219 -7.73 3.27 6.83
N PRO A 220 -8.69 3.54 5.95
CA PRO A 220 -10.11 3.85 6.18
C PRO A 220 -11.04 2.61 6.24
N GLY A 221 -10.50 1.40 6.22
CA GLY A 221 -11.28 0.15 6.20
C GLY A 221 -12.21 0.03 7.40
N ALA A 222 -11.71 0.29 8.62
CA ALA A 222 -12.49 0.22 9.85
C ALA A 222 -13.69 1.21 9.81
N THR A 223 -13.44 2.49 9.51
CA THR A 223 -14.50 3.51 9.39
C THR A 223 -15.49 3.18 8.27
N ASN A 224 -15.06 2.61 7.15
CA ASN A 224 -15.96 2.24 6.07
C ASN A 224 -16.92 1.13 6.48
N LEU A 225 -16.44 0.10 7.19
CA LEU A 225 -17.31 -0.96 7.75
C LEU A 225 -18.36 -0.38 8.68
N GLU A 226 -18.03 0.61 9.53
CA GLU A 226 -19.00 1.29 10.38
C GLU A 226 -20.03 2.09 9.57
N LYS A 227 -19.59 2.90 8.59
CA LYS A 227 -20.48 3.69 7.73
C LYS A 227 -21.43 2.83 6.91
N GLU A 228 -21.02 1.64 6.53
CA GLU A 228 -21.83 0.69 5.79
C GLU A 228 -22.74 -0.15 6.71
N GLY A 229 -22.64 0.00 8.03
CA GLY A 229 -23.37 -0.79 9.01
C GLY A 229 -22.98 -2.29 8.98
N LYS A 230 -21.74 -2.57 8.61
CA LYS A 230 -21.18 -3.93 8.50
C LYS A 230 -20.33 -4.34 9.69
N GLY A 231 -19.92 -3.37 10.51
CA GLY A 231 -19.10 -3.61 11.68
C GLY A 231 -19.06 -2.41 12.61
N TYR A 232 -18.48 -2.59 13.78
CA TYR A 232 -18.32 -1.59 14.82
C TYR A 232 -16.90 -1.67 15.37
N VAL A 233 -16.22 -0.55 15.44
CA VAL A 233 -14.89 -0.47 16.07
C VAL A 233 -15.05 -0.67 17.57
N VAL A 234 -14.42 -1.70 18.13
CA VAL A 234 -14.53 -2.07 19.56
C VAL A 234 -13.24 -1.87 20.33
N ALA A 235 -12.09 -1.84 19.66
CA ALA A 235 -10.79 -1.61 20.30
C ALA A 235 -9.79 -0.97 19.33
N SER A 236 -8.81 -0.26 19.89
CA SER A 236 -7.64 0.26 19.17
C SER A 236 -6.39 -0.51 19.58
N LEU A 237 -5.79 -1.25 18.65
CA LEU A 237 -4.59 -2.03 18.95
C LEU A 237 -3.43 -1.13 19.39
N GLY A 238 -3.30 0.06 18.80
CA GLY A 238 -2.27 1.01 19.19
C GLY A 238 -2.45 1.60 20.60
N THR A 239 -3.69 1.69 21.08
CA THR A 239 -3.98 2.10 22.45
C THR A 239 -3.69 0.96 23.44
N ASP A 240 -4.17 -0.24 23.12
CA ASP A 240 -4.16 -1.37 24.04
C ASP A 240 -2.81 -2.08 24.12
N SER A 241 -1.99 -1.99 23.10
CA SER A 241 -0.61 -2.50 23.11
C SER A 241 0.39 -1.53 23.74
N GLY A 242 0.08 -0.24 23.77
CA GLY A 242 1.01 0.79 24.18
C GLY A 242 1.96 1.23 23.07
N TYR A 243 3.15 0.66 22.98
CA TYR A 243 4.14 0.93 21.93
C TYR A 243 4.36 -0.31 21.08
N VAL A 244 4.56 -0.07 19.81
CA VAL A 244 4.91 -1.11 18.83
C VAL A 244 6.00 -0.59 17.91
#